data_b31ec095a4193659b4dccf0316e3bb73
#
_entry.id   b31ec095a4193659b4dccf0316e3bb73
#
_cell.length_a   1.000
_cell.length_b   1.000
_cell.length_c   1.000
_cell.angle_alpha   90.00
_cell.angle_beta   90.00
_cell.angle_gamma   90.00
#
_symmetry.space_group_name_H-M   'P 1'
#
loop_
_entity.id
_entity.type
_entity.pdbx_description
1 polymer ?
#
loop_
_entity_poly.entity_id
_entity_poly.type
_entity_poly.pdbx_seq_one_letter_code
_entity_poly.pdbx_strand_id
1 'polypeptide(L)'
;VYGGQAPFVFPANNSQDDIAALKAIAEANPLNSDLRNFISNKDYLKDRGSNDGYNVGVTWNTESTSRVKSFFIDDGRTQTVTTMDVSALSGLEQLDLQNTRLKSLDLSTLTKLRSSSLYGNDSLTWFTVKLPNSLPENFWMNGYTTIMAGTPVDGNNAYAAAGTEIDLSAYATVGGVKSVYQWYLIDRATGKRTK
;
A
#
# COMPACT_ATOMS: atom_id res chain seq x y z
N VAL A 1 -4.74 -20.65 -41.16
CA VAL A 1 -4.66 -21.54 -39.99
C VAL A 1 -4.22 -20.66 -38.84
N TYR A 2 -5.16 -20.22 -38.00
CA TYR A 2 -4.85 -19.51 -36.79
C TYR A 2 -4.26 -20.50 -35.78
N GLY A 3 -2.98 -20.34 -35.45
CA GLY A 3 -2.34 -21.10 -34.39
C GLY A 3 -3.03 -20.79 -33.07
N GLY A 4 -3.79 -21.75 -32.54
CA GLY A 4 -4.36 -21.65 -31.22
C GLY A 4 -3.24 -21.48 -30.20
N GLN A 5 -3.26 -20.38 -29.42
CA GLN A 5 -2.43 -20.27 -28.23
C GLN A 5 -2.78 -21.47 -27.34
N ALA A 6 -1.74 -22.20 -26.92
CA ALA A 6 -1.92 -23.26 -25.93
C ALA A 6 -2.68 -22.66 -24.69
N PRO A 7 -3.65 -23.38 -24.10
CA PRO A 7 -4.35 -22.91 -22.94
C PRO A 7 -3.31 -22.62 -21.85
N PHE A 8 -3.37 -21.41 -21.32
CA PHE A 8 -2.50 -20.97 -20.25
C PHE A 8 -2.71 -21.91 -19.07
N VAL A 9 -1.74 -22.79 -18.82
CA VAL A 9 -1.79 -23.69 -17.65
C VAL A 9 -1.41 -22.86 -16.45
N PHE A 10 -2.40 -22.53 -15.63
CA PHE A 10 -2.15 -21.89 -14.34
C PHE A 10 -1.21 -22.78 -13.52
N PRO A 11 -0.21 -22.23 -12.82
CA PRO A 11 0.56 -23.01 -11.87
C PRO A 11 -0.41 -23.69 -10.90
N ALA A 12 -0.44 -25.00 -10.89
CA ALA A 12 -1.38 -25.80 -10.08
C ALA A 12 -1.18 -25.63 -8.56
N ASN A 13 -0.21 -24.81 -8.14
CA ASN A 13 0.32 -24.72 -6.79
C ASN A 13 0.28 -23.32 -6.17
N ASN A 14 -0.59 -22.43 -6.65
CA ASN A 14 -0.76 -21.12 -6.02
C ASN A 14 -1.25 -21.27 -4.57
N SER A 15 -0.63 -20.55 -3.66
CA SER A 15 -0.98 -20.56 -2.23
C SER A 15 -2.46 -20.23 -2.04
N GLN A 16 -3.19 -21.13 -1.39
CA GLN A 16 -4.60 -20.91 -1.08
C GLN A 16 -4.78 -19.79 -0.05
N ASP A 17 -3.81 -19.59 0.85
CA ASP A 17 -3.82 -18.49 1.83
C ASP A 17 -3.70 -17.14 1.11
N ASP A 18 -2.81 -17.04 0.11
CA ASP A 18 -2.67 -15.81 -0.67
C ASP A 18 -3.93 -15.53 -1.50
N ILE A 19 -4.52 -16.57 -2.09
CA ILE A 19 -5.80 -16.45 -2.81
C ILE A 19 -6.91 -15.97 -1.87
N ALA A 20 -6.99 -16.53 -0.67
CA ALA A 20 -7.97 -16.12 0.34
C ALA A 20 -7.75 -14.65 0.75
N ALA A 21 -6.51 -14.23 0.96
CA ALA A 21 -6.17 -12.83 1.27
C ALA A 21 -6.59 -11.86 0.15
N LEU A 22 -6.29 -12.18 -1.11
CA LEU A 22 -6.70 -11.36 -2.26
C LEU A 22 -8.23 -11.22 -2.36
N LYS A 23 -8.96 -12.30 -2.11
CA LYS A 23 -10.43 -12.27 -2.07
C LYS A 23 -10.95 -11.41 -0.92
N ALA A 24 -10.38 -11.56 0.27
CA ALA A 24 -10.76 -10.76 1.44
C ALA A 24 -10.51 -9.27 1.22
N ILE A 25 -9.41 -8.88 0.55
CA ILE A 25 -9.15 -7.51 0.15
C ILE A 25 -10.27 -6.97 -0.76
N ALA A 26 -10.69 -7.74 -1.74
CA ALA A 26 -11.77 -7.32 -2.65
C ALA A 26 -13.13 -7.23 -1.92
N GLU A 27 -13.44 -8.18 -1.04
CA GLU A 27 -14.66 -8.19 -0.22
C GLU A 27 -14.71 -6.98 0.74
N ALA A 28 -13.56 -6.56 1.28
CA ALA A 28 -13.46 -5.39 2.14
C ALA A 28 -13.63 -4.06 1.37
N ASN A 29 -13.52 -4.08 0.03
CA ASN A 29 -13.66 -2.91 -0.84
C ASN A 29 -14.76 -3.11 -1.90
N PRO A 30 -16.03 -3.33 -1.51
CA PRO A 30 -17.09 -3.74 -2.42
C PRO A 30 -17.45 -2.69 -3.47
N LEU A 31 -17.10 -1.44 -3.26
CA LEU A 31 -17.33 -0.35 -4.21
C LEU A 31 -16.29 -0.30 -5.32
N ASN A 32 -15.12 -0.92 -5.14
CA ASN A 32 -14.08 -0.93 -6.15
C ASN A 32 -14.41 -1.95 -7.26
N SER A 33 -14.71 -1.45 -8.45
CA SER A 33 -15.09 -2.29 -9.60
C SER A 33 -13.92 -3.11 -10.13
N ASP A 34 -12.71 -2.58 -10.07
CA ASP A 34 -11.52 -3.26 -10.60
C ASP A 34 -11.15 -4.47 -9.74
N LEU A 35 -11.21 -4.34 -8.40
CA LEU A 35 -11.06 -5.46 -7.48
C LEU A 35 -12.14 -6.53 -7.66
N ARG A 36 -13.41 -6.12 -7.84
CA ARG A 36 -14.49 -7.07 -8.10
C ARG A 36 -14.27 -7.84 -9.41
N ASN A 37 -13.89 -7.15 -10.47
CA ASN A 37 -13.60 -7.77 -11.76
C ASN A 37 -12.38 -8.69 -11.67
N PHE A 38 -11.33 -8.26 -10.96
CA PHE A 38 -10.14 -9.05 -10.71
C PHE A 38 -10.47 -10.40 -10.05
N ILE A 39 -11.40 -10.42 -9.09
CA ILE A 39 -11.85 -11.66 -8.44
C ILE A 39 -12.81 -12.45 -9.33
N SER A 40 -13.86 -11.80 -9.90
CA SER A 40 -14.89 -12.50 -10.71
C SER A 40 -14.32 -13.18 -11.95
N ASN A 41 -13.34 -12.53 -12.58
CA ASN A 41 -12.67 -13.07 -13.76
C ASN A 41 -11.54 -14.04 -13.41
N LYS A 42 -11.28 -14.29 -12.13
CA LYS A 42 -10.14 -15.08 -11.62
C LYS A 42 -8.79 -14.55 -12.12
N ASP A 43 -8.69 -13.24 -12.30
CA ASP A 43 -7.46 -12.59 -12.80
C ASP A 43 -6.32 -12.67 -11.77
N TYR A 44 -6.66 -12.90 -10.48
CA TYR A 44 -5.70 -13.20 -9.42
C TYR A 44 -4.91 -14.50 -9.65
N LEU A 45 -5.32 -15.37 -10.58
CA LEU A 45 -4.57 -16.58 -10.94
C LEU A 45 -3.57 -16.34 -12.07
N LYS A 46 -3.55 -15.15 -12.66
CA LYS A 46 -2.69 -14.81 -13.81
C LYS A 46 -1.62 -13.81 -13.36
N ASP A 47 -0.42 -13.97 -13.90
CA ASP A 47 0.59 -12.93 -13.77
C ASP A 47 0.14 -11.69 -14.54
N ARG A 48 0.02 -10.58 -13.83
CA ARG A 48 -0.29 -9.26 -14.37
C ARG A 48 0.60 -8.23 -13.69
N GLY A 49 1.48 -7.63 -14.46
CA GLY A 49 2.33 -6.53 -14.00
C GLY A 49 1.61 -5.18 -14.07
N SER A 50 2.11 -4.20 -13.36
CA SER A 50 1.59 -2.82 -13.36
C SER A 50 1.67 -2.15 -14.74
N ASN A 51 2.52 -2.66 -15.64
CA ASN A 51 2.70 -2.12 -16.99
C ASN A 51 1.73 -2.71 -18.04
N ASP A 52 0.87 -3.65 -17.66
CA ASP A 52 -0.02 -4.37 -18.57
C ASP A 52 -1.35 -3.64 -18.84
N GLY A 53 -1.48 -2.39 -18.35
CA GLY A 53 -2.66 -1.54 -18.57
C GLY A 53 -3.87 -1.91 -17.69
N TYR A 54 -3.67 -2.69 -16.64
CA TYR A 54 -4.68 -3.01 -15.64
C TYR A 54 -4.50 -2.15 -14.39
N ASN A 55 -5.59 -1.90 -13.68
CA ASN A 55 -5.57 -1.15 -12.42
C ASN A 55 -5.33 -2.06 -11.20
N VAL A 56 -5.47 -3.37 -11.35
CA VAL A 56 -5.23 -4.37 -10.31
C VAL A 56 -4.54 -5.57 -10.91
N GLY A 57 -3.49 -6.05 -10.27
CA GLY A 57 -2.82 -7.26 -10.69
C GLY A 57 -1.86 -7.84 -9.66
N VAL A 58 -1.43 -9.04 -9.91
CA VAL A 58 -0.48 -9.80 -9.12
C VAL A 58 0.52 -10.50 -10.01
N THR A 59 1.71 -10.77 -9.49
CA THR A 59 2.61 -11.78 -10.02
C THR A 59 2.93 -12.82 -8.96
N TRP A 60 3.17 -14.03 -9.37
CA TRP A 60 3.48 -15.15 -8.51
C TRP A 60 4.97 -15.51 -8.61
N ASN A 61 5.56 -16.01 -7.52
CA ASN A 61 6.90 -16.57 -7.59
C ASN A 61 6.86 -18.00 -8.19
N THR A 62 8.03 -18.58 -8.44
CA THR A 62 8.17 -19.90 -9.07
C THR A 62 8.51 -21.00 -8.07
N GLU A 63 8.23 -20.79 -6.79
CA GLU A 63 8.44 -21.81 -5.75
C GLU A 63 7.44 -22.98 -5.89
N SER A 64 7.72 -24.10 -5.22
CA SER A 64 6.87 -25.30 -5.27
C SER A 64 5.43 -25.04 -4.83
N THR A 65 5.23 -24.14 -3.85
CA THR A 65 3.97 -23.48 -3.55
C THR A 65 4.15 -22.03 -3.91
N SER A 66 3.60 -21.61 -5.04
CA SER A 66 3.74 -20.23 -5.51
C SER A 66 3.05 -19.26 -4.56
N ARG A 67 3.79 -18.25 -4.14
CA ARG A 67 3.28 -17.13 -3.32
C ARG A 67 3.15 -15.88 -4.18
N VAL A 68 2.25 -14.98 -3.79
CA VAL A 68 2.17 -13.66 -4.41
C VAL A 68 3.50 -12.95 -4.19
N LYS A 69 4.16 -12.60 -5.30
CA LYS A 69 5.44 -11.91 -5.33
C LYS A 69 5.27 -10.39 -5.45
N SER A 70 4.36 -9.96 -6.32
CA SER A 70 3.97 -8.56 -6.41
C SER A 70 2.46 -8.40 -6.39
N PHE A 71 1.99 -7.30 -5.83
CA PHE A 71 0.59 -6.90 -5.85
C PHE A 71 0.52 -5.41 -6.11
N PHE A 72 -0.33 -5.01 -7.04
CA PHE A 72 -0.53 -3.60 -7.32
C PHE A 72 -2.01 -3.25 -7.46
N ILE A 73 -2.34 -2.03 -7.04
CA ILE A 73 -3.62 -1.36 -7.24
C ILE A 73 -3.33 0.09 -7.62
N ASP A 74 -3.93 0.57 -8.72
CA ASP A 74 -4.08 1.99 -9.01
C ASP A 74 -5.56 2.34 -8.98
N ASP A 75 -5.99 3.01 -7.90
CA ASP A 75 -7.40 3.40 -7.66
C ASP A 75 -7.72 4.83 -8.14
N GLY A 76 -6.87 5.41 -8.99
CA GLY A 76 -6.95 6.80 -9.42
C GLY A 76 -8.28 7.18 -10.08
N ARG A 77 -9.04 6.22 -10.60
CA ARG A 77 -10.33 6.47 -11.24
C ARG A 77 -11.50 6.44 -10.26
N THR A 78 -11.47 5.56 -9.28
CA THR A 78 -12.62 5.29 -8.40
C THR A 78 -12.40 5.79 -6.97
N GLN A 79 -11.17 5.76 -6.49
CA GLN A 79 -10.79 6.15 -5.12
C GLN A 79 -11.69 5.52 -4.05
N THR A 80 -11.96 4.24 -4.21
CA THR A 80 -12.88 3.47 -3.37
C THR A 80 -12.20 2.42 -2.50
N VAL A 81 -10.89 2.24 -2.66
CA VAL A 81 -10.09 1.36 -1.79
C VAL A 81 -9.82 2.08 -0.47
N THR A 82 -10.45 1.61 0.59
CA THR A 82 -10.39 2.22 1.93
C THR A 82 -9.78 1.31 2.99
N THR A 83 -9.67 0.02 2.68
CA THR A 83 -9.17 -1.00 3.62
C THR A 83 -8.21 -1.94 2.89
N MET A 84 -7.09 -2.28 3.55
CA MET A 84 -6.09 -3.17 2.99
C MET A 84 -5.44 -4.00 4.09
N ASP A 85 -5.63 -5.31 4.03
CA ASP A 85 -4.90 -6.26 4.86
C ASP A 85 -4.04 -7.16 3.96
N VAL A 86 -2.74 -6.93 3.99
CA VAL A 86 -1.74 -7.68 3.23
C VAL A 86 -0.93 -8.62 4.10
N SER A 87 -1.28 -8.78 5.36
CA SER A 87 -0.48 -9.50 6.36
C SER A 87 -0.25 -10.97 6.01
N ALA A 88 -1.21 -11.60 5.32
CA ALA A 88 -1.10 -13.00 4.88
C ALA A 88 -0.24 -13.18 3.61
N LEU A 89 0.07 -12.10 2.87
CA LEU A 89 0.87 -12.17 1.65
C LEU A 89 2.38 -12.22 1.96
N SER A 90 2.81 -13.21 2.73
CA SER A 90 4.18 -13.31 3.27
C SER A 90 5.29 -13.49 2.23
N GLY A 91 4.92 -13.81 0.98
CA GLY A 91 5.83 -13.89 -0.16
C GLY A 91 6.09 -12.56 -0.86
N LEU A 92 5.39 -11.49 -0.44
CA LEU A 92 5.37 -10.22 -1.16
C LEU A 92 6.74 -9.53 -1.14
N GLU A 93 7.27 -9.26 -2.33
CA GLU A 93 8.50 -8.51 -2.55
C GLU A 93 8.23 -7.09 -3.06
N GLN A 94 7.11 -6.90 -3.75
CA GLN A 94 6.70 -5.60 -4.28
C GLN A 94 5.23 -5.33 -3.99
N LEU A 95 4.94 -4.13 -3.46
CA LEU A 95 3.59 -3.65 -3.18
C LEU A 95 3.42 -2.23 -3.69
N ASP A 96 2.54 -2.06 -4.67
CA ASP A 96 2.21 -0.75 -5.22
C ASP A 96 0.72 -0.47 -5.00
N LEU A 97 0.45 0.42 -4.07
CA LEU A 97 -0.90 0.89 -3.76
C LEU A 97 -0.98 2.38 -4.08
N GLN A 98 -1.58 2.73 -5.21
CA GLN A 98 -1.60 4.09 -5.69
C GLN A 98 -3.00 4.68 -5.67
N ASN A 99 -3.09 5.98 -5.36
CA ASN A 99 -4.30 6.78 -5.45
C ASN A 99 -5.49 6.21 -4.63
N THR A 100 -5.23 5.51 -3.53
CA THR A 100 -6.27 4.93 -2.67
C THR A 100 -6.72 5.92 -1.59
N ARG A 101 -7.76 5.56 -0.83
CA ARG A 101 -8.24 6.28 0.35
C ARG A 101 -7.92 5.56 1.66
N LEU A 102 -6.82 4.83 1.68
CA LEU A 102 -6.36 4.16 2.89
C LEU A 102 -6.02 5.19 3.97
N LYS A 103 -6.49 4.94 5.19
CA LYS A 103 -6.19 5.75 6.38
C LYS A 103 -5.05 5.18 7.20
N SER A 104 -4.81 3.90 7.07
CA SER A 104 -3.71 3.19 7.72
C SER A 104 -3.29 1.98 6.88
N LEU A 105 -2.06 1.54 7.08
CA LEU A 105 -1.52 0.36 6.41
C LEU A 105 -0.48 -0.32 7.31
N ASP A 106 -0.63 -1.61 7.53
CA ASP A 106 0.33 -2.40 8.30
C ASP A 106 1.14 -3.30 7.37
N LEU A 107 2.42 -2.98 7.20
CA LEU A 107 3.39 -3.74 6.41
C LEU A 107 4.39 -4.52 7.29
N SER A 108 4.22 -4.48 8.61
CA SER A 108 5.22 -4.99 9.57
C SER A 108 5.51 -6.48 9.43
N THR A 109 4.57 -7.25 8.90
CA THR A 109 4.72 -8.70 8.68
C THR A 109 5.42 -9.07 7.36
N LEU A 110 5.58 -8.11 6.45
CA LEU A 110 6.10 -8.34 5.11
C LEU A 110 7.64 -8.31 5.07
N THR A 111 8.26 -9.33 5.63
CA THR A 111 9.72 -9.40 5.80
C THR A 111 10.51 -9.54 4.49
N LYS A 112 9.85 -9.91 3.39
CA LYS A 112 10.46 -10.02 2.06
C LYS A 112 10.27 -8.77 1.20
N LEU A 113 9.54 -7.76 1.69
CA LEU A 113 9.21 -6.55 0.94
C LEU A 113 10.48 -5.74 0.59
N ARG A 114 10.74 -5.57 -0.71
CA ARG A 114 11.90 -4.82 -1.24
C ARG A 114 11.51 -3.51 -1.88
N SER A 115 10.30 -3.43 -2.41
CA SER A 115 9.81 -2.24 -3.07
C SER A 115 8.37 -1.97 -2.69
N SER A 116 8.05 -0.71 -2.39
CA SER A 116 6.67 -0.29 -2.16
C SER A 116 6.45 1.13 -2.64
N SER A 117 5.41 1.33 -3.44
CA SER A 117 4.91 2.64 -3.84
C SER A 117 3.55 2.89 -3.23
N LEU A 118 3.47 3.91 -2.39
CA LEU A 118 2.23 4.38 -1.76
C LEU A 118 1.85 5.77 -2.32
N TYR A 119 2.16 6.03 -3.59
CA TYR A 119 1.91 7.31 -4.23
C TYR A 119 0.42 7.64 -4.32
N GLY A 120 0.06 8.91 -4.12
CA GLY A 120 -1.33 9.37 -4.23
C GLY A 120 -2.24 8.97 -3.05
N ASN A 121 -1.68 8.51 -1.94
CA ASN A 121 -2.44 8.15 -0.73
C ASN A 121 -2.39 9.28 0.29
N ASP A 122 -3.14 10.36 0.03
CA ASP A 122 -3.06 11.59 0.81
C ASP A 122 -3.50 11.45 2.28
N SER A 123 -4.24 10.39 2.59
CA SER A 123 -4.66 10.08 3.98
C SER A 123 -3.65 9.23 4.75
N LEU A 124 -2.68 8.61 4.09
CA LEU A 124 -1.60 7.90 4.77
C LEU A 124 -0.55 8.88 5.27
N THR A 125 -0.09 8.64 6.48
CA THR A 125 0.98 9.40 7.12
C THR A 125 2.03 8.45 7.70
N TRP A 126 3.20 8.98 8.06
CA TRP A 126 4.21 8.21 8.76
C TRP A 126 3.74 7.63 10.11
N PHE A 127 2.65 8.17 10.68
CA PHE A 127 2.05 7.68 11.92
C PHE A 127 1.04 6.55 11.69
N THR A 128 0.54 6.39 10.46
CA THR A 128 -0.50 5.41 10.13
C THR A 128 -0.02 4.26 9.27
N VAL A 129 1.25 4.31 8.83
CA VAL A 129 1.91 3.21 8.12
C VAL A 129 2.90 2.53 9.07
N LYS A 130 2.68 1.26 9.34
CA LYS A 130 3.66 0.42 10.06
C LYS A 130 4.56 -0.27 9.04
N LEU A 131 5.85 -0.04 9.16
CA LEU A 131 6.86 -0.59 8.27
C LEU A 131 7.45 -1.91 8.83
N PRO A 132 8.00 -2.78 7.96
CA PRO A 132 8.82 -3.89 8.39
C PRO A 132 10.04 -3.43 9.20
N ASN A 133 10.64 -4.34 9.96
CA ASN A 133 11.85 -4.05 10.76
C ASN A 133 13.04 -3.57 9.92
N SER A 134 13.07 -3.89 8.61
CA SER A 134 14.00 -3.29 7.67
C SER A 134 13.22 -2.57 6.57
N LEU A 135 13.62 -1.33 6.27
CA LEU A 135 13.00 -0.56 5.19
C LEU A 135 13.19 -1.27 3.85
N PRO A 136 12.15 -1.33 3.01
CA PRO A 136 12.30 -1.72 1.62
C PRO A 136 13.37 -0.88 0.91
N GLU A 137 14.12 -1.48 -0.01
CA GLU A 137 15.18 -0.80 -0.78
C GLU A 137 14.63 0.40 -1.55
N ASN A 138 13.39 0.27 -2.04
CA ASN A 138 12.66 1.32 -2.73
C ASN A 138 11.32 1.54 -2.04
N PHE A 139 11.23 2.59 -1.24
CA PHE A 139 10.00 2.96 -0.55
C PHE A 139 9.57 4.38 -0.93
N TRP A 140 8.37 4.48 -1.48
CA TRP A 140 7.78 5.75 -1.88
C TRP A 140 6.43 5.95 -1.18
N MET A 141 6.32 7.04 -0.45
CA MET A 141 5.07 7.51 0.12
C MET A 141 4.96 9.02 -0.11
N ASN A 142 3.74 9.50 -0.34
CA ASN A 142 3.55 10.93 -0.53
C ASN A 142 4.08 11.73 0.65
N GLY A 143 4.92 12.66 0.31
CA GLY A 143 5.13 13.90 0.98
C GLY A 143 5.58 13.84 2.43
N TYR A 144 4.90 14.64 3.18
CA TYR A 144 5.22 14.97 4.58
C TYR A 144 3.97 14.79 5.44
N THR A 145 4.18 14.32 6.64
CA THR A 145 3.13 14.30 7.65
C THR A 145 2.89 15.72 8.14
N THR A 146 1.66 16.20 8.04
CA THR A 146 1.27 17.50 8.57
C THR A 146 0.75 17.32 9.99
N ILE A 147 1.35 18.04 10.94
CA ILE A 147 0.85 18.17 12.30
C ILE A 147 0.12 19.51 12.36
N MET A 148 -1.17 19.47 12.62
CA MET A 148 -2.01 20.66 12.68
C MET A 148 -2.17 21.13 14.12
N ALA A 149 -2.11 22.45 14.35
CA ALA A 149 -2.45 23.00 15.65
C ALA A 149 -3.97 22.96 15.88
N GLY A 150 -4.39 22.49 17.02
CA GLY A 150 -5.80 22.48 17.43
C GLY A 150 -6.32 21.13 17.90
N THR A 151 -7.64 21.01 18.01
CA THR A 151 -8.34 19.78 18.40
C THR A 151 -8.60 18.94 17.15
N PRO A 152 -8.45 17.59 17.20
CA PRO A 152 -8.77 16.72 16.08
C PRO A 152 -10.22 16.87 15.65
N VAL A 153 -10.44 17.21 14.39
CA VAL A 153 -11.80 17.31 13.80
C VAL A 153 -12.08 16.08 12.91
N ASP A 154 -11.01 15.49 12.38
CA ASP A 154 -11.05 14.22 11.65
C ASP A 154 -9.90 13.31 12.11
N GLY A 155 -10.05 12.01 11.98
CA GLY A 155 -9.08 11.02 12.45
C GLY A 155 -7.81 10.89 11.60
N ASN A 156 -7.57 11.77 10.63
CA ASN A 156 -6.55 11.57 9.59
C ASN A 156 -5.32 12.46 9.74
N ASN A 157 -5.42 13.55 10.53
CA ASN A 157 -4.30 14.46 10.75
C ASN A 157 -3.80 14.33 12.18
N ALA A 158 -2.49 14.44 12.38
CA ALA A 158 -1.92 14.60 13.70
C ALA A 158 -2.14 16.05 14.15
N TYR A 159 -2.76 16.23 15.32
CA TYR A 159 -3.00 17.54 15.90
C TYR A 159 -2.21 17.70 17.19
N ALA A 160 -1.68 18.89 17.40
CA ALA A 160 -1.05 19.27 18.65
C ALA A 160 -1.55 20.65 19.08
N ALA A 161 -1.95 20.79 20.34
CA ALA A 161 -2.24 22.11 20.90
C ALA A 161 -0.96 22.96 20.95
N ALA A 162 -1.09 24.26 20.85
CA ALA A 162 0.05 25.17 20.99
C ALA A 162 0.74 24.95 22.35
N GLY A 163 2.05 24.80 22.33
CA GLY A 163 2.86 24.51 23.52
C GLY A 163 2.92 23.03 23.94
N THR A 164 2.26 22.12 23.21
CA THR A 164 2.37 20.69 23.45
C THR A 164 3.70 20.15 22.92
N GLU A 165 4.39 19.37 23.72
CA GLU A 165 5.55 18.59 23.28
C GLU A 165 5.06 17.44 22.37
N ILE A 166 5.71 17.26 21.21
CA ILE A 166 5.39 16.20 20.27
C ILE A 166 6.44 15.09 20.42
N ASP A 167 6.03 13.99 21.04
CA ASP A 167 6.89 12.81 21.19
C ASP A 167 6.98 12.03 19.86
N LEU A 168 8.16 12.04 19.26
CA LEU A 168 8.49 11.29 18.05
C LEU A 168 9.45 10.12 18.35
N SER A 169 9.62 9.74 19.61
CA SER A 169 10.56 8.68 20.02
C SER A 169 10.28 7.35 19.30
N ALA A 170 9.00 7.02 19.11
CA ALA A 170 8.58 5.82 18.37
C ALA A 170 9.03 5.81 16.89
N TYR A 171 9.38 6.96 16.34
CA TYR A 171 9.82 7.15 14.96
C TYR A 171 11.28 7.57 14.85
N ALA A 172 12.03 7.53 15.95
CA ALA A 172 13.45 7.90 15.98
C ALA A 172 14.29 6.99 15.07
N THR A 173 13.83 5.76 14.87
CA THR A 173 14.39 4.81 13.91
C THR A 173 13.24 4.12 13.20
N VAL A 174 13.25 4.17 11.88
CA VAL A 174 12.22 3.54 11.03
C VAL A 174 12.93 2.55 10.11
N GLY A 175 12.52 1.28 10.16
CA GLY A 175 13.14 0.22 9.37
C GLY A 175 14.66 0.11 9.56
N GLY A 176 15.17 0.33 10.79
CA GLY A 176 16.60 0.31 11.10
C GLY A 176 17.38 1.58 10.73
N VAL A 177 16.74 2.55 10.10
CA VAL A 177 17.37 3.81 9.67
C VAL A 177 16.99 4.93 10.64
N LYS A 178 17.99 5.69 11.11
CA LYS A 178 17.76 6.85 11.97
C LYS A 178 16.99 7.93 11.22
N SER A 179 15.89 8.38 11.81
CA SER A 179 15.06 9.44 11.25
C SER A 179 15.72 10.82 11.41
N VAL A 180 15.58 11.64 10.39
CA VAL A 180 15.97 13.04 10.40
C VAL A 180 14.70 13.87 10.22
N TYR A 181 14.37 14.70 11.20
CA TYR A 181 13.18 15.54 11.17
C TYR A 181 13.52 16.92 10.64
N GLN A 182 12.70 17.41 9.71
CA GLN A 182 12.77 18.76 9.21
C GLN A 182 11.42 19.43 9.39
N TRP A 183 11.38 20.52 10.16
CA TRP A 183 10.16 21.22 10.51
C TRP A 183 9.95 22.44 9.62
N TYR A 184 8.72 22.62 9.22
CA TYR A 184 8.28 23.79 8.48
C TYR A 184 7.03 24.37 9.10
N LEU A 185 6.99 25.69 9.27
CA LEU A 185 5.76 26.40 9.53
C LEU A 185 5.05 26.65 8.20
N ILE A 186 3.79 26.25 8.11
CA ILE A 186 2.98 26.45 6.91
C ILE A 186 1.93 27.50 7.22
N ASP A 187 1.99 28.64 6.53
CA ASP A 187 0.93 29.63 6.56
C ASP A 187 -0.30 29.07 5.82
N ARG A 188 -1.41 28.93 6.52
CA ARG A 188 -2.63 28.31 5.98
C ARG A 188 -3.30 29.14 4.89
N ALA A 189 -3.16 30.46 4.94
CA ALA A 189 -3.80 31.35 3.96
C ALA A 189 -3.06 31.37 2.64
N THR A 190 -1.74 31.25 2.68
CA THR A 190 -0.88 31.39 1.50
C THR A 190 -0.23 30.10 1.04
N GLY A 191 -0.22 29.05 1.88
CA GLY A 191 0.54 27.81 1.65
C GLY A 191 2.06 28.01 1.76
N LYS A 192 2.52 29.18 2.13
CA LYS A 192 3.95 29.49 2.22
C LYS A 192 4.61 28.70 3.36
N ARG A 193 5.71 28.06 3.06
CA ARG A 193 6.54 27.31 4.01
C ARG A 193 7.69 28.19 4.47
N THR A 194 7.93 28.21 5.79
CA THR A 194 9.08 28.86 6.41
C THR A 194 9.83 27.81 7.25
N LYS A 195 11.14 27.72 7.11
CA LYS A 195 12.01 26.80 7.83
C LYS A 195 12.37 27.38 9.20
#